data_f227ad60c762292113dc787a12e53295
#
_entry.id   f227ad60c762292113dc787a12e53295
#
_cell.length_a   1.000
_cell.length_b   1.000
_cell.length_c   1.000
_cell.angle_alpha   90.00
_cell.angle_beta   90.00
_cell.angle_gamma   90.00
#
_symmetry.space_group_name_H-M   'P 1'
#
loop_
_entity.id
_entity.type
_entity.pdbx_description
1 polymer ?
#
loop_
_entity_poly.entity_id
_entity_poly.type
_entity_poly.pdbx_seq_one_letter_code
_entity_poly.pdbx_strand_id
1 'polypeptide(L)'
;MNIFKFNIKLILQILFVIIFFSTLHAKKPDKFDSGQNIADYFSGLLLLHNDEYKESYKFLKKLDGLETNHRNYSSKYLFSLINLGKFNEAFDYSKKLEKRKLSNFESDLIIGLYYFKNEKFDLAQKYFLKLKNRKSQIIFNNFVSNSLLNWSSFKTLDLNSAQKKIYEIDSKFTNLRNIQNVFLHCFYKSKKTELLFKNLVSNEKIDFSRYNYFYATYLKNVGQLQKAKKVLNSSIELYPRNLLLNQYKLDLENDKYENNFNCQNLSHVVAEILYITANALSSQNIYTFSNFYLNLSKYLNKDFNS
;
A
#
# COMPACT_ATOMS: atom_id res chain seq x y z
N MET A 1 -7.40 68.02 -46.19
CA MET A 1 -6.34 67.15 -45.67
C MET A 1 -6.29 67.04 -44.13
N ASN A 2 -7.15 67.76 -43.40
CA ASN A 2 -7.11 67.71 -41.89
C ASN A 2 -8.13 66.77 -41.23
N ILE A 3 -9.15 66.31 -41.94
CA ILE A 3 -10.20 65.45 -41.40
C ILE A 3 -9.66 64.02 -41.22
N PHE A 4 -8.74 63.56 -42.10
CA PHE A 4 -8.15 62.19 -42.01
C PHE A 4 -7.16 62.09 -40.88
N LYS A 5 -6.46 63.15 -40.49
CA LYS A 5 -5.51 63.11 -39.34
C LYS A 5 -6.22 63.06 -37.97
N PHE A 6 -7.41 63.63 -37.88
CA PHE A 6 -8.19 63.58 -36.63
C PHE A 6 -8.74 62.18 -36.34
N ASN A 7 -9.22 61.53 -37.37
CA ASN A 7 -9.74 60.18 -37.21
C ASN A 7 -8.66 59.11 -36.80
N ILE A 8 -7.42 59.21 -37.29
CA ILE A 8 -6.34 58.33 -36.97
C ILE A 8 -5.95 58.48 -35.48
N LYS A 9 -5.93 59.69 -34.95
CA LYS A 9 -5.59 59.93 -33.54
C LYS A 9 -6.65 59.37 -32.58
N LEU A 10 -7.92 59.51 -32.97
CA LEU A 10 -9.04 58.93 -32.22
C LEU A 10 -9.04 57.41 -32.24
N ILE A 11 -8.77 56.81 -33.39
CA ILE A 11 -8.65 55.36 -33.56
C ILE A 11 -7.48 54.82 -32.73
N LEU A 12 -6.32 55.46 -32.72
CA LEU A 12 -5.17 55.08 -31.89
C LEU A 12 -5.47 55.22 -30.39
N GLN A 13 -6.22 56.23 -29.96
CA GLN A 13 -6.65 56.38 -28.57
C GLN A 13 -7.64 55.29 -28.15
N ILE A 14 -8.59 54.94 -29.00
CA ILE A 14 -9.54 53.84 -28.75
C ILE A 14 -8.82 52.50 -28.71
N LEU A 15 -7.86 52.27 -29.64
CA LEU A 15 -7.06 51.06 -29.65
C LEU A 15 -6.19 50.93 -28.39
N PHE A 16 -5.59 52.02 -27.91
CA PHE A 16 -4.81 52.08 -26.68
C PHE A 16 -5.66 51.75 -25.44
N VAL A 17 -6.89 52.31 -25.39
CA VAL A 17 -7.85 52.02 -24.31
C VAL A 17 -8.26 50.54 -24.33
N ILE A 18 -8.56 49.98 -25.50
CA ILE A 18 -8.93 48.56 -25.63
C ILE A 18 -7.76 47.65 -25.22
N ILE A 19 -6.53 47.96 -25.60
CA ILE A 19 -5.34 47.19 -25.21
C ILE A 19 -5.10 47.28 -23.70
N PHE A 20 -5.28 48.42 -23.07
CA PHE A 20 -5.12 48.60 -21.63
C PHE A 20 -6.21 47.87 -20.82
N PHE A 21 -7.44 47.84 -21.29
CA PHE A 21 -8.54 47.13 -20.61
C PHE A 21 -8.50 45.63 -20.84
N SER A 22 -7.90 45.14 -21.93
CA SER A 22 -7.76 43.68 -22.16
C SER A 22 -6.67 43.01 -21.31
N THR A 23 -5.76 43.78 -20.71
CA THR A 23 -4.67 43.21 -19.86
C THR A 23 -5.03 43.16 -18.37
N LEU A 24 -6.23 43.67 -17.97
CA LEU A 24 -6.66 43.71 -16.57
C LEU A 24 -7.57 42.51 -16.17
N HIS A 25 -7.50 41.39 -16.85
CA HIS A 25 -7.98 40.13 -16.26
C HIS A 25 -6.94 39.64 -15.29
N ALA A 26 -6.83 40.26 -14.11
CA ALA A 26 -6.14 39.65 -12.96
C ALA A 26 -6.79 38.30 -12.73
N LYS A 27 -6.07 37.23 -13.03
CA LYS A 27 -6.50 35.89 -12.74
C LYS A 27 -6.92 35.89 -11.27
N LYS A 28 -8.19 35.57 -10.97
CA LYS A 28 -8.64 35.46 -9.58
C LYS A 28 -7.60 34.57 -8.86
N PRO A 29 -6.98 35.06 -7.77
CA PRO A 29 -6.02 34.26 -7.04
C PRO A 29 -6.69 32.93 -6.70
N ASP A 30 -6.00 31.83 -6.97
CA ASP A 30 -6.50 30.51 -6.61
C ASP A 30 -6.73 30.52 -5.09
N LYS A 31 -7.81 29.88 -4.62
CA LYS A 31 -8.09 29.71 -3.19
C LYS A 31 -6.85 29.25 -2.40
N PHE A 32 -5.93 28.56 -3.06
CA PHE A 32 -4.73 27.96 -2.46
C PHE A 32 -3.45 28.79 -2.64
N ASP A 33 -3.49 29.94 -3.33
CA ASP A 33 -2.32 30.83 -3.53
C ASP A 33 -2.04 31.73 -2.29
N SER A 34 -2.78 31.56 -1.19
CA SER A 34 -2.50 32.30 0.05
C SER A 34 -1.24 31.77 0.75
N GLY A 35 -0.43 32.69 1.32
CA GLY A 35 0.74 32.33 2.08
C GLY A 35 0.43 31.35 3.22
N GLN A 36 -0.75 31.46 3.85
CA GLN A 36 -1.21 30.55 4.89
C GLN A 36 -1.41 29.11 4.37
N ASN A 37 -2.02 28.93 3.21
CA ASN A 37 -2.24 27.61 2.62
C ASN A 37 -0.90 26.94 2.21
N ILE A 38 0.04 27.74 1.73
CA ILE A 38 1.40 27.30 1.43
C ILE A 38 2.09 26.84 2.73
N ALA A 39 2.02 27.65 3.79
CA ALA A 39 2.59 27.32 5.10
C ALA A 39 1.95 26.04 5.69
N ASP A 40 0.61 25.93 5.64
CA ASP A 40 -0.10 24.74 6.13
C ASP A 40 0.30 23.47 5.33
N TYR A 41 0.50 23.60 4.01
CA TYR A 41 0.97 22.46 3.20
C TYR A 41 2.38 21.99 3.59
N PHE A 42 3.34 22.92 3.68
CA PHE A 42 4.71 22.57 4.06
C PHE A 42 4.80 22.07 5.50
N SER A 43 4.04 22.66 6.43
CA SER A 43 3.94 22.14 7.82
C SER A 43 3.40 20.71 7.84
N GLY A 44 2.34 20.44 7.07
CA GLY A 44 1.80 19.09 6.93
C GLY A 44 2.80 18.09 6.36
N LEU A 45 3.61 18.49 5.37
CA LEU A 45 4.64 17.63 4.80
C LEU A 45 5.78 17.36 5.77
N LEU A 46 6.26 18.38 6.49
CA LEU A 46 7.34 18.24 7.46
C LEU A 46 6.94 17.29 8.59
N LEU A 47 5.75 17.48 9.13
CA LEU A 47 5.20 16.61 10.19
C LEU A 47 4.98 15.18 9.69
N LEU A 48 4.54 15.00 8.43
CA LEU A 48 4.42 13.67 7.84
C LEU A 48 5.78 12.98 7.71
N HIS A 49 6.82 13.74 7.37
CA HIS A 49 8.19 13.24 7.27
C HIS A 49 8.77 12.82 8.64
N ASN A 50 8.38 13.52 9.69
CA ASN A 50 8.81 13.26 11.07
C ASN A 50 7.92 12.24 11.80
N ASP A 51 7.05 11.52 11.07
CA ASP A 51 6.09 10.53 11.61
C ASP A 51 5.03 11.11 12.59
N GLU A 52 4.88 12.44 12.61
CA GLU A 52 3.88 13.15 13.41
C GLU A 52 2.53 13.20 12.68
N TYR A 53 1.95 12.03 12.43
CA TYR A 53 0.78 11.85 11.57
C TYR A 53 -0.46 12.61 12.03
N LYS A 54 -0.68 12.72 13.34
CA LYS A 54 -1.86 13.41 13.92
C LYS A 54 -1.84 14.90 13.60
N GLU A 55 -0.68 15.53 13.77
CA GLU A 55 -0.52 16.95 13.50
C GLU A 55 -0.47 17.20 11.98
N SER A 56 0.24 16.38 11.22
CA SER A 56 0.24 16.41 9.75
C SER A 56 -1.19 16.38 9.19
N TYR A 57 -2.03 15.46 9.67
CA TYR A 57 -3.43 15.37 9.27
C TYR A 57 -4.21 16.67 9.51
N LYS A 58 -4.00 17.34 10.66
CA LYS A 58 -4.70 18.60 10.97
C LYS A 58 -4.39 19.71 9.95
N PHE A 59 -3.12 19.82 9.53
CA PHE A 59 -2.70 20.78 8.53
C PHE A 59 -3.21 20.42 7.14
N LEU A 60 -3.01 19.17 6.70
CA LEU A 60 -3.42 18.73 5.38
C LEU A 60 -4.94 18.76 5.20
N LYS A 61 -5.72 18.44 6.23
CA LYS A 61 -7.20 18.47 6.16
C LYS A 61 -7.77 19.84 5.85
N LYS A 62 -7.13 20.93 6.29
CA LYS A 62 -7.56 22.32 5.98
C LYS A 62 -7.52 22.62 4.48
N LEU A 63 -6.69 21.88 3.74
CA LEU A 63 -6.42 22.07 2.32
C LEU A 63 -7.28 21.19 1.41
N ASP A 64 -8.41 20.68 1.90
CA ASP A 64 -9.34 19.86 1.10
C ASP A 64 -9.78 20.62 -0.17
N GLY A 65 -9.56 20.01 -1.32
CA GLY A 65 -9.75 20.61 -2.64
C GLY A 65 -8.44 20.96 -3.36
N LEU A 66 -7.29 20.99 -2.64
CA LEU A 66 -5.98 21.27 -3.26
C LEU A 66 -5.58 20.19 -4.29
N GLU A 67 -6.17 18.99 -4.21
CA GLU A 67 -5.93 17.90 -5.16
C GLU A 67 -6.22 18.27 -6.63
N THR A 68 -7.04 19.27 -6.89
CA THR A 68 -7.33 19.75 -8.25
C THR A 68 -6.14 20.45 -8.89
N ASN A 69 -5.37 21.17 -8.10
CA ASN A 69 -4.26 22.01 -8.55
C ASN A 69 -2.90 21.39 -8.23
N HIS A 70 -2.84 20.58 -7.18
CA HIS A 70 -1.62 19.94 -6.71
C HIS A 70 -1.80 18.44 -6.47
N ARG A 71 -1.48 17.63 -7.49
CA ARG A 71 -1.71 16.16 -7.49
C ARG A 71 -1.04 15.43 -6.33
N ASN A 72 0.15 15.88 -5.91
CA ASN A 72 0.89 15.22 -4.82
C ASN A 72 0.22 15.39 -3.45
N TYR A 73 -0.64 16.38 -3.28
CA TYR A 73 -1.37 16.59 -2.03
C TYR A 73 -2.20 15.36 -1.65
N SER A 74 -2.93 14.77 -2.59
CA SER A 74 -3.81 13.62 -2.32
C SER A 74 -3.05 12.41 -1.78
N SER A 75 -1.86 12.11 -2.31
CA SER A 75 -1.01 11.02 -1.77
C SER A 75 -0.58 11.30 -0.33
N LYS A 76 -0.16 12.54 -0.03
CA LYS A 76 0.27 12.93 1.31
C LYS A 76 -0.86 12.89 2.33
N TYR A 77 -2.05 13.35 1.92
CA TYR A 77 -3.23 13.27 2.77
C TYR A 77 -3.66 11.83 3.04
N LEU A 78 -3.62 10.96 2.02
CA LEU A 78 -3.89 9.53 2.19
C LEU A 78 -2.86 8.85 3.11
N PHE A 79 -1.57 9.20 3.03
CA PHE A 79 -0.57 8.69 3.98
C PHE A 79 -0.89 9.09 5.41
N SER A 80 -1.28 10.34 5.66
CA SER A 80 -1.65 10.77 7.01
C SER A 80 -2.87 10.00 7.55
N LEU A 81 -3.89 9.76 6.71
CA LEU A 81 -5.09 9.01 7.08
C LEU A 81 -4.78 7.55 7.42
N ILE A 82 -4.02 6.86 6.56
CA ILE A 82 -3.67 5.45 6.74
C ILE A 82 -2.78 5.26 7.96
N ASN A 83 -1.80 6.14 8.18
CA ASN A 83 -0.91 6.06 9.34
C ASN A 83 -1.63 6.39 10.66
N LEU A 84 -2.78 7.07 10.61
CA LEU A 84 -3.68 7.26 11.76
C LEU A 84 -4.71 6.14 11.94
N GLY A 85 -4.70 5.12 11.09
CA GLY A 85 -5.73 4.06 11.12
C GLY A 85 -7.12 4.52 10.65
N LYS A 86 -7.24 5.68 9.99
CA LYS A 86 -8.49 6.25 9.48
C LYS A 86 -8.88 5.66 8.12
N PHE A 87 -8.99 4.34 8.05
CA PHE A 87 -9.19 3.62 6.78
C PHE A 87 -10.52 3.96 6.09
N ASN A 88 -11.59 4.18 6.81
CA ASN A 88 -12.88 4.56 6.24
C ASN A 88 -12.80 5.96 5.61
N GLU A 89 -12.22 6.94 6.32
CA GLU A 89 -12.00 8.29 5.77
C GLU A 89 -11.10 8.24 4.52
N ALA A 90 -10.06 7.40 4.53
CA ALA A 90 -9.17 7.22 3.39
C ALA A 90 -9.90 6.59 2.18
N PHE A 91 -10.80 5.63 2.42
CA PHE A 91 -11.64 5.04 1.39
C PHE A 91 -12.60 6.08 0.78
N ASP A 92 -13.32 6.84 1.63
CA ASP A 92 -14.27 7.86 1.18
C ASP A 92 -13.56 8.96 0.37
N TYR A 93 -12.40 9.42 0.84
CA TYR A 93 -11.60 10.38 0.11
C TYR A 93 -11.09 9.80 -1.23
N SER A 94 -10.66 8.55 -1.25
CA SER A 94 -10.26 7.86 -2.49
C SER A 94 -11.41 7.76 -3.48
N LYS A 95 -12.64 7.50 -3.03
CA LYS A 95 -13.85 7.51 -3.86
C LYS A 95 -14.20 8.92 -4.38
N LYS A 96 -13.96 9.98 -3.58
CA LYS A 96 -14.07 11.37 -4.02
C LYS A 96 -13.09 11.68 -5.15
N LEU A 97 -11.82 11.24 -5.03
CA LEU A 97 -10.82 11.38 -6.09
C LEU A 97 -11.23 10.65 -7.37
N GLU A 98 -11.77 9.43 -7.26
CA GLU A 98 -12.26 8.67 -8.41
C GLU A 98 -13.36 9.41 -9.16
N LYS A 99 -14.37 9.92 -8.45
CA LYS A 99 -15.47 10.71 -9.05
C LYS A 99 -14.97 11.96 -9.80
N ARG A 100 -13.88 12.55 -9.31
CA ARG A 100 -13.26 13.75 -9.93
C ARG A 100 -12.21 13.41 -11.01
N LYS A 101 -11.98 12.13 -11.32
CA LYS A 101 -10.95 11.66 -12.26
C LYS A 101 -9.51 12.03 -11.82
N LEU A 102 -9.28 12.16 -10.52
CA LEU A 102 -8.01 12.51 -9.88
C LEU A 102 -7.36 11.34 -9.16
N SER A 103 -7.81 10.10 -9.44
CA SER A 103 -7.24 8.89 -8.82
C SER A 103 -5.74 8.79 -9.02
N ASN A 104 -5.03 8.41 -7.98
CA ASN A 104 -3.61 8.09 -7.97
C ASN A 104 -3.38 6.62 -7.56
N PHE A 105 -2.11 6.21 -7.40
CA PHE A 105 -1.77 4.84 -7.01
C PHE A 105 -2.35 4.51 -5.63
N GLU A 106 -2.15 5.38 -4.66
CA GLU A 106 -2.57 5.18 -3.27
C GLU A 106 -4.09 5.08 -3.16
N SER A 107 -4.83 5.94 -3.85
CA SER A 107 -6.30 5.90 -3.83
C SER A 107 -6.87 4.62 -4.44
N ASP A 108 -6.33 4.16 -5.59
CA ASP A 108 -6.76 2.91 -6.21
C ASP A 108 -6.38 1.70 -5.34
N LEU A 109 -5.20 1.73 -4.68
CA LEU A 109 -4.76 0.70 -3.74
C LEU A 109 -5.72 0.60 -2.54
N ILE A 110 -6.06 1.72 -1.92
CA ILE A 110 -6.97 1.77 -0.75
C ILE A 110 -8.35 1.24 -1.12
N ILE A 111 -8.91 1.66 -2.24
CA ILE A 111 -10.22 1.16 -2.70
C ILE A 111 -10.15 -0.34 -3.00
N GLY A 112 -9.11 -0.80 -3.67
CA GLY A 112 -8.90 -2.22 -3.97
C GLY A 112 -8.80 -3.06 -2.71
N LEU A 113 -8.01 -2.64 -1.71
CA LEU A 113 -7.86 -3.35 -0.43
C LEU A 113 -9.14 -3.32 0.41
N TYR A 114 -9.90 -2.24 0.37
CA TYR A 114 -11.22 -2.19 1.03
C TYR A 114 -12.16 -3.25 0.47
N TYR A 115 -12.28 -3.36 -0.85
CA TYR A 115 -13.11 -4.40 -1.47
C TYR A 115 -12.55 -5.80 -1.23
N PHE A 116 -11.23 -5.97 -1.27
CA PHE A 116 -10.58 -7.25 -1.00
C PHE A 116 -10.86 -7.76 0.41
N LYS A 117 -10.72 -6.91 1.43
CA LYS A 117 -11.02 -7.23 2.83
C LYS A 117 -12.49 -7.64 3.03
N ASN A 118 -13.40 -7.01 2.28
CA ASN A 118 -14.83 -7.32 2.30
C ASN A 118 -15.21 -8.46 1.33
N GLU A 119 -14.24 -9.24 0.87
CA GLU A 119 -14.37 -10.38 -0.04
C GLU A 119 -15.07 -10.09 -1.39
N LYS A 120 -15.13 -8.81 -1.78
CA LYS A 120 -15.64 -8.37 -3.08
C LYS A 120 -14.51 -8.42 -4.13
N PHE A 121 -14.05 -9.66 -4.44
CA PHE A 121 -12.82 -9.87 -5.21
C PHE A 121 -12.88 -9.32 -6.63
N ASP A 122 -14.03 -9.41 -7.33
CA ASP A 122 -14.19 -8.86 -8.68
C ASP A 122 -13.99 -7.32 -8.69
N LEU A 123 -14.54 -6.63 -7.68
CA LEU A 123 -14.34 -5.20 -7.52
C LEU A 123 -12.87 -4.89 -7.17
N ALA A 124 -12.26 -5.66 -6.28
CA ALA A 124 -10.85 -5.51 -5.93
C ALA A 124 -9.95 -5.66 -7.16
N GLN A 125 -10.17 -6.70 -8.00
CA GLN A 125 -9.44 -6.94 -9.24
C GLN A 125 -9.49 -5.74 -10.18
N LYS A 126 -10.65 -5.11 -10.33
CA LYS A 126 -10.79 -3.90 -11.16
C LYS A 126 -9.81 -2.80 -10.75
N TYR A 127 -9.64 -2.57 -9.44
CA TYR A 127 -8.71 -1.55 -8.94
C TYR A 127 -7.25 -2.01 -9.01
N PHE A 128 -6.96 -3.27 -8.71
CA PHE A 128 -5.61 -3.81 -8.82
C PHE A 128 -5.13 -3.87 -10.28
N LEU A 129 -6.02 -4.08 -11.25
CA LEU A 129 -5.70 -3.95 -12.66
C LEU A 129 -5.38 -2.50 -13.05
N LYS A 130 -6.10 -1.50 -12.49
CA LYS A 130 -5.73 -0.08 -12.67
C LYS A 130 -4.32 0.19 -12.13
N LEU A 131 -3.96 -0.37 -10.96
CA LEU A 131 -2.61 -0.23 -10.39
C LEU A 131 -1.54 -0.81 -11.32
N LYS A 132 -1.76 -2.05 -11.81
CA LYS A 132 -0.83 -2.73 -12.73
C LYS A 132 -0.61 -1.93 -14.01
N ASN A 133 -1.65 -1.29 -14.53
CA ASN A 133 -1.59 -0.52 -15.78
C ASN A 133 -0.98 0.90 -15.58
N ARG A 134 -0.76 1.34 -14.34
CA ARG A 134 -0.06 2.60 -14.08
C ARG A 134 1.44 2.40 -14.28
N LYS A 135 2.04 3.18 -15.17
CA LYS A 135 3.51 3.23 -15.29
C LYS A 135 4.08 3.83 -14.01
N SER A 136 4.67 2.99 -13.16
CA SER A 136 5.35 3.43 -11.95
C SER A 136 6.85 3.23 -12.11
N GLN A 137 7.63 4.24 -11.73
CA GLN A 137 9.09 4.14 -11.60
C GLN A 137 9.49 3.41 -10.32
N ILE A 138 8.56 3.27 -9.37
CA ILE A 138 8.79 2.58 -8.09
C ILE A 138 8.62 1.08 -8.32
N ILE A 139 9.72 0.34 -8.24
CA ILE A 139 9.77 -1.11 -8.48
C ILE A 139 8.78 -1.87 -7.58
N PHE A 140 8.67 -1.50 -6.31
CA PHE A 140 7.74 -2.12 -5.37
C PHE A 140 6.27 -1.93 -5.73
N ASN A 141 5.90 -0.83 -6.37
CA ASN A 141 4.52 -0.64 -6.83
C ASN A 141 4.12 -1.71 -7.85
N ASN A 142 5.03 -2.09 -8.75
CA ASN A 142 4.79 -3.15 -9.73
C ASN A 142 4.67 -4.52 -9.06
N PHE A 143 5.54 -4.81 -8.07
CA PHE A 143 5.47 -6.03 -7.28
C PHE A 143 4.14 -6.14 -6.54
N VAL A 144 3.75 -5.10 -5.79
CA VAL A 144 2.50 -5.06 -5.01
C VAL A 144 1.30 -5.21 -5.95
N SER A 145 1.24 -4.45 -7.04
CA SER A 145 0.12 -4.49 -7.99
C SER A 145 -0.08 -5.89 -8.59
N ASN A 146 1.01 -6.55 -9.01
CA ASN A 146 0.94 -7.91 -9.56
C ASN A 146 0.52 -8.92 -8.48
N SER A 147 1.09 -8.84 -7.27
CA SER A 147 0.75 -9.73 -6.16
C SER A 147 -0.73 -9.59 -5.78
N LEU A 148 -1.23 -8.37 -5.60
CA LEU A 148 -2.63 -8.12 -5.23
C LEU A 148 -3.60 -8.60 -6.30
N LEU A 149 -3.29 -8.34 -7.58
CA LEU A 149 -4.11 -8.82 -8.69
C LEU A 149 -4.16 -10.35 -8.74
N ASN A 150 -3.03 -11.03 -8.53
CA ASN A 150 -2.95 -12.47 -8.49
C ASN A 150 -3.79 -13.05 -7.34
N TRP A 151 -3.54 -12.59 -6.11
CA TRP A 151 -4.25 -13.10 -4.92
C TRP A 151 -5.76 -12.80 -4.95
N SER A 152 -6.20 -11.74 -5.60
CA SER A 152 -7.64 -11.47 -5.78
C SER A 152 -8.32 -12.44 -6.74
N SER A 153 -7.58 -13.15 -7.60
CA SER A 153 -8.12 -14.10 -8.58
C SER A 153 -8.04 -15.57 -8.14
N PHE A 154 -7.32 -15.90 -7.06
CA PHE A 154 -7.01 -17.30 -6.74
C PHE A 154 -8.18 -18.13 -6.23
N LYS A 155 -9.26 -17.52 -5.74
CA LYS A 155 -10.48 -18.27 -5.42
C LYS A 155 -11.17 -18.90 -6.65
N THR A 156 -10.90 -18.38 -7.84
CA THR A 156 -11.54 -18.83 -9.11
C THR A 156 -10.63 -19.64 -10.00
N LEU A 157 -9.37 -19.83 -9.63
CA LEU A 157 -8.36 -20.55 -10.40
C LEU A 157 -8.02 -21.90 -9.74
N ASP A 158 -7.55 -22.84 -10.54
CA ASP A 158 -6.86 -24.03 -10.04
C ASP A 158 -5.42 -23.70 -9.62
N LEU A 159 -4.78 -24.62 -8.84
CA LEU A 159 -3.43 -24.44 -8.33
C LEU A 159 -2.39 -24.18 -9.45
N ASN A 160 -2.47 -24.91 -10.55
CA ASN A 160 -1.47 -24.80 -11.63
C ASN A 160 -1.56 -23.42 -12.32
N SER A 161 -2.78 -22.97 -12.61
CA SER A 161 -3.03 -21.65 -13.20
C SER A 161 -2.61 -20.52 -12.24
N ALA A 162 -2.91 -20.65 -10.95
CA ALA A 162 -2.51 -19.71 -9.93
C ALA A 162 -0.98 -19.66 -9.76
N GLN A 163 -0.31 -20.83 -9.80
CA GLN A 163 1.14 -20.92 -9.70
C GLN A 163 1.84 -20.25 -10.88
N LYS A 164 1.33 -20.41 -12.11
CA LYS A 164 1.86 -19.68 -13.29
C LYS A 164 1.84 -18.18 -13.05
N LYS A 165 0.76 -17.61 -12.52
CA LYS A 165 0.67 -16.19 -12.19
C LYS A 165 1.69 -15.74 -11.13
N ILE A 166 1.99 -16.56 -10.13
CA ILE A 166 3.06 -16.27 -9.16
C ILE A 166 4.42 -16.20 -9.90
N TYR A 167 4.69 -17.09 -10.85
CA TYR A 167 5.95 -17.09 -11.60
C TYR A 167 6.08 -15.97 -12.63
N GLU A 168 4.99 -15.29 -13.01
CA GLU A 168 5.01 -14.06 -13.82
C GLU A 168 5.54 -12.83 -13.05
N ILE A 169 5.62 -12.90 -11.72
CA ILE A 169 6.23 -11.84 -10.92
C ILE A 169 7.73 -11.77 -11.27
N ASP A 170 8.24 -10.55 -11.48
CA ASP A 170 9.62 -10.28 -11.89
C ASP A 170 10.64 -11.07 -11.06
N SER A 171 11.61 -11.68 -11.72
CA SER A 171 12.67 -12.50 -11.10
C SER A 171 13.52 -11.75 -10.07
N LYS A 172 13.57 -10.41 -10.14
CA LYS A 172 14.18 -9.58 -9.09
C LYS A 172 13.56 -9.81 -7.72
N PHE A 173 12.31 -10.28 -7.67
CA PHE A 173 11.58 -10.60 -6.46
C PHE A 173 11.50 -12.10 -6.18
N THR A 174 12.50 -12.89 -6.60
CA THR A 174 12.49 -14.36 -6.47
C THR A 174 12.19 -14.81 -5.05
N ASN A 175 12.78 -14.21 -4.03
CA ASN A 175 12.55 -14.57 -2.63
C ASN A 175 11.10 -14.31 -2.19
N LEU A 176 10.56 -13.15 -2.55
CA LEU A 176 9.17 -12.78 -2.27
C LEU A 176 8.18 -13.66 -3.07
N ARG A 177 8.57 -14.08 -4.27
CA ARG A 177 7.83 -15.04 -5.09
C ARG A 177 7.80 -16.41 -4.45
N ASN A 178 8.93 -16.90 -3.90
CA ASN A 178 9.00 -18.18 -3.21
C ASN A 178 8.11 -18.20 -1.97
N ILE A 179 8.08 -17.14 -1.19
CA ILE A 179 7.16 -16.98 -0.05
C ILE A 179 5.70 -17.10 -0.53
N GLN A 180 5.33 -16.35 -1.57
CA GLN A 180 3.97 -16.43 -2.12
C GLN A 180 3.62 -17.82 -2.65
N ASN A 181 4.57 -18.52 -3.25
CA ASN A 181 4.37 -19.89 -3.72
C ASN A 181 4.09 -20.87 -2.58
N VAL A 182 4.77 -20.74 -1.44
CA VAL A 182 4.47 -21.54 -0.24
C VAL A 182 3.06 -21.27 0.25
N PHE A 183 2.67 -20.00 0.39
CA PHE A 183 1.32 -19.64 0.81
C PHE A 183 0.25 -20.08 -0.18
N LEU A 184 0.55 -20.07 -1.47
CA LEU A 184 -0.35 -20.57 -2.51
C LEU A 184 -0.64 -22.05 -2.32
N HIS A 185 0.41 -22.87 -2.16
CA HIS A 185 0.23 -24.30 -1.90
C HIS A 185 -0.51 -24.57 -0.60
N CYS A 186 -0.28 -23.77 0.43
CA CYS A 186 -1.02 -23.82 1.68
C CYS A 186 -2.51 -23.46 1.47
N PHE A 187 -2.81 -22.40 0.71
CA PHE A 187 -4.18 -22.00 0.38
C PHE A 187 -4.97 -23.11 -0.30
N TYR A 188 -4.35 -23.81 -1.27
CA TYR A 188 -4.97 -24.94 -1.98
C TYR A 188 -4.85 -26.29 -1.25
N LYS A 189 -4.36 -26.32 -0.01
CA LYS A 189 -4.17 -27.54 0.80
C LYS A 189 -3.34 -28.61 0.07
N SER A 190 -2.35 -28.19 -0.69
CA SER A 190 -1.48 -29.06 -1.48
C SER A 190 -0.59 -29.93 -0.59
N LYS A 191 -0.43 -31.21 -0.98
CA LYS A 191 0.52 -32.14 -0.32
C LYS A 191 1.98 -31.65 -0.33
N LYS A 192 2.33 -30.71 -1.22
CA LYS A 192 3.68 -30.13 -1.31
C LYS A 192 3.94 -29.03 -0.27
N THR A 193 2.92 -28.55 0.45
CA THR A 193 3.03 -27.38 1.35
C THR A 193 4.13 -27.56 2.40
N GLU A 194 4.16 -28.71 3.09
CA GLU A 194 5.17 -29.01 4.14
C GLU A 194 6.59 -28.96 3.57
N LEU A 195 6.81 -29.60 2.41
CA LEU A 195 8.12 -29.61 1.74
C LEU A 195 8.55 -28.18 1.33
N LEU A 196 7.61 -27.38 0.81
CA LEU A 196 7.92 -26.02 0.38
C LEU A 196 8.25 -25.09 1.57
N PHE A 197 7.54 -25.23 2.70
CA PHE A 197 7.92 -24.52 3.93
C PHE A 197 9.33 -24.95 4.40
N LYS A 198 9.59 -26.24 4.46
CA LYS A 198 10.91 -26.76 4.86
C LYS A 198 12.02 -26.18 3.97
N ASN A 199 11.84 -26.20 2.65
CA ASN A 199 12.82 -25.65 1.71
C ASN A 199 13.01 -24.13 1.86
N LEU A 200 11.95 -23.40 2.18
CA LEU A 200 12.01 -21.96 2.39
C LEU A 200 12.87 -21.63 3.62
N VAL A 201 12.59 -22.29 4.76
CA VAL A 201 13.25 -21.96 6.03
C VAL A 201 14.65 -22.55 6.17
N SER A 202 15.02 -23.54 5.34
CA SER A 202 16.37 -24.13 5.32
C SER A 202 17.34 -23.36 4.42
N ASN A 203 16.96 -22.21 3.86
CA ASN A 203 17.83 -21.40 3.03
C ASN A 203 18.81 -20.59 3.90
N GLU A 204 20.06 -21.02 3.99
CA GLU A 204 21.10 -20.39 4.81
C GLU A 204 21.57 -19.02 4.27
N LYS A 205 21.28 -18.69 3.00
CA LYS A 205 21.72 -17.45 2.37
C LYS A 205 20.83 -16.23 2.70
N ILE A 206 19.64 -16.50 3.21
CA ILE A 206 18.62 -15.46 3.44
C ILE A 206 17.96 -15.75 4.78
N ASP A 207 17.83 -14.72 5.60
CA ASP A 207 17.10 -14.83 6.86
C ASP A 207 15.59 -14.95 6.61
N PHE A 208 15.13 -16.20 6.69
CA PHE A 208 13.72 -16.55 6.68
C PHE A 208 13.20 -16.97 8.06
N SER A 209 13.85 -16.53 9.16
CA SER A 209 13.50 -16.89 10.53
C SER A 209 12.03 -16.68 10.86
N ARG A 210 11.44 -15.57 10.37
CA ARG A 210 10.01 -15.31 10.48
C ARG A 210 9.15 -16.43 9.91
N TYR A 211 9.56 -17.09 8.84
CA TYR A 211 8.79 -18.15 8.18
C TYR A 211 8.79 -19.48 8.93
N ASN A 212 9.66 -19.66 9.92
CA ASN A 212 9.54 -20.77 10.86
C ASN A 212 8.27 -20.66 11.73
N TYR A 213 7.84 -19.44 12.09
CA TYR A 213 6.55 -19.21 12.74
C TYR A 213 5.39 -19.67 11.84
N PHE A 214 5.37 -19.27 10.57
CA PHE A 214 4.31 -19.69 9.64
C PHE A 214 4.32 -21.19 9.37
N TYR A 215 5.51 -21.79 9.30
CA TYR A 215 5.65 -23.24 9.15
C TYR A 215 5.13 -23.98 10.37
N ALA A 216 5.50 -23.58 11.56
CA ALA A 216 5.01 -24.18 12.80
C ALA A 216 3.49 -23.99 12.94
N THR A 217 2.95 -22.81 12.59
CA THR A 217 1.51 -22.55 12.55
C THR A 217 0.78 -23.49 11.56
N TYR A 218 1.32 -23.67 10.37
CA TYR A 218 0.80 -24.64 9.40
C TYR A 218 0.78 -26.06 9.96
N LEU A 219 1.90 -26.55 10.52
CA LEU A 219 2.01 -27.88 11.09
C LEU A 219 0.99 -28.11 12.22
N LYS A 220 0.84 -27.14 13.11
CA LYS A 220 -0.19 -27.18 14.16
C LYS A 220 -1.60 -27.30 13.55
N ASN A 221 -1.91 -26.46 12.55
CA ASN A 221 -3.25 -26.41 11.95
C ASN A 221 -3.61 -27.70 11.18
N VAL A 222 -2.63 -28.49 10.72
CA VAL A 222 -2.84 -29.82 10.13
C VAL A 222 -2.70 -30.96 11.14
N GLY A 223 -2.73 -30.67 12.45
CA GLY A 223 -2.70 -31.69 13.54
C GLY A 223 -1.32 -32.22 13.88
N GLN A 224 -0.24 -31.65 13.34
CA GLN A 224 1.13 -32.13 13.56
C GLN A 224 1.85 -31.31 14.66
N LEU A 225 1.23 -31.22 15.85
CA LEU A 225 1.71 -30.36 16.95
C LEU A 225 3.16 -30.69 17.39
N GLN A 226 3.54 -31.98 17.45
CA GLN A 226 4.89 -32.36 17.84
C GLN A 226 5.95 -31.86 16.83
N LYS A 227 5.65 -31.93 15.55
CA LYS A 227 6.53 -31.34 14.51
C LYS A 227 6.61 -29.84 14.63
N ALA A 228 5.48 -29.14 14.91
CA ALA A 228 5.47 -27.71 15.12
C ALA A 228 6.40 -27.30 16.28
N LYS A 229 6.29 -27.97 17.43
CA LYS A 229 7.18 -27.74 18.59
C LYS A 229 8.66 -28.00 18.25
N LYS A 230 8.95 -29.04 17.46
CA LYS A 230 10.33 -29.31 17.00
C LYS A 230 10.88 -28.22 16.12
N VAL A 231 10.11 -27.76 15.14
CA VAL A 231 10.50 -26.61 14.26
C VAL A 231 10.78 -25.37 15.09
N LEU A 232 9.91 -25.03 16.05
CA LEU A 232 10.10 -23.86 16.90
C LEU A 232 11.36 -23.96 17.76
N ASN A 233 11.58 -25.10 18.43
CA ASN A 233 12.76 -25.27 19.29
C ASN A 233 14.04 -25.14 18.49
N SER A 234 14.18 -25.84 17.35
CA SER A 234 15.36 -25.73 16.49
C SER A 234 15.54 -24.30 15.93
N SER A 235 14.44 -23.60 15.65
CA SER A 235 14.50 -22.21 15.15
C SER A 235 14.93 -21.24 16.25
N ILE A 236 14.49 -21.43 17.49
CA ILE A 236 14.88 -20.60 18.63
C ILE A 236 16.35 -20.81 18.99
N GLU A 237 16.87 -22.02 18.86
CA GLU A 237 18.31 -22.28 19.02
C GLU A 237 19.15 -21.47 18.03
N LEU A 238 18.71 -21.34 16.78
CA LEU A 238 19.38 -20.53 15.74
C LEU A 238 19.11 -19.03 15.89
N TYR A 239 17.92 -18.65 16.32
CA TYR A 239 17.45 -17.27 16.41
C TYR A 239 16.89 -16.93 17.80
N PRO A 240 17.70 -16.98 18.88
CA PRO A 240 17.23 -16.89 20.26
C PRO A 240 16.58 -15.55 20.62
N ARG A 241 16.87 -14.50 19.85
CA ARG A 241 16.30 -13.16 20.03
C ARG A 241 15.06 -12.88 19.19
N ASN A 242 14.57 -13.84 18.41
CA ASN A 242 13.36 -13.65 17.61
C ASN A 242 12.12 -13.70 18.52
N LEU A 243 11.54 -12.51 18.77
CA LEU A 243 10.40 -12.35 19.69
C LEU A 243 9.17 -13.12 19.21
N LEU A 244 8.91 -13.17 17.91
CA LEU A 244 7.76 -13.88 17.35
C LEU A 244 7.82 -15.39 17.62
N LEU A 245 9.00 -16.01 17.44
CA LEU A 245 9.20 -17.43 17.70
C LEU A 245 9.08 -17.74 19.20
N ASN A 246 9.71 -16.92 20.05
CA ASN A 246 9.66 -17.10 21.50
C ASN A 246 8.22 -16.93 22.03
N GLN A 247 7.50 -15.91 21.58
CA GLN A 247 6.11 -15.72 21.99
C GLN A 247 5.24 -16.89 21.55
N TYR A 248 5.38 -17.35 20.30
CA TYR A 248 4.58 -18.46 19.79
C TYR A 248 4.86 -19.78 20.52
N LYS A 249 6.11 -20.01 20.95
CA LYS A 249 6.43 -21.14 21.82
C LYS A 249 5.67 -21.09 23.14
N LEU A 250 5.69 -19.94 23.81
CA LEU A 250 4.94 -19.73 25.06
C LEU A 250 3.43 -19.90 24.86
N ASP A 251 2.89 -19.42 23.75
CA ASP A 251 1.47 -19.57 23.42
C ASP A 251 1.10 -21.06 23.23
N LEU A 252 1.96 -21.84 22.55
CA LEU A 252 1.75 -23.28 22.39
C LEU A 252 1.92 -24.07 23.71
N GLU A 253 2.77 -23.64 24.62
CA GLU A 253 2.98 -24.27 25.93
C GLU A 253 1.81 -23.98 26.90
N ASN A 254 1.19 -22.81 26.77
CA ASN A 254 0.07 -22.35 27.59
C ASN A 254 -1.31 -22.63 26.98
N ASP A 255 -1.39 -23.41 25.90
CA ASP A 255 -2.61 -23.68 25.14
C ASP A 255 -3.36 -22.41 24.67
N LYS A 256 -2.65 -21.28 24.55
CA LYS A 256 -3.16 -20.04 23.99
C LYS A 256 -3.05 -20.08 22.47
N TYR A 257 -4.12 -20.52 21.84
CA TYR A 257 -4.14 -20.71 20.39
C TYR A 257 -4.74 -19.50 19.66
N GLU A 258 -4.12 -18.36 19.75
CA GLU A 258 -4.47 -17.26 18.86
C GLU A 258 -4.00 -17.59 17.44
N ASN A 259 -4.95 -17.67 16.52
CA ASN A 259 -4.67 -18.02 15.13
C ASN A 259 -4.39 -16.76 14.32
N ASN A 260 -3.26 -16.10 14.63
CA ASN A 260 -2.87 -14.80 14.07
C ASN A 260 -2.59 -14.85 12.57
N PHE A 261 -2.39 -16.05 12.02
CA PHE A 261 -2.21 -16.25 10.59
C PHE A 261 -2.85 -17.57 10.11
N ASN A 262 -3.64 -17.44 9.03
CA ASN A 262 -4.20 -18.57 8.31
C ASN A 262 -4.01 -18.36 6.80
N CYS A 263 -3.23 -19.22 6.14
CA CYS A 263 -2.99 -19.14 4.70
C CYS A 263 -4.26 -19.37 3.83
N GLN A 264 -5.35 -19.88 4.40
CA GLN A 264 -6.64 -20.00 3.72
C GLN A 264 -7.45 -18.71 3.78
N ASN A 265 -7.06 -17.76 4.62
CA ASN A 265 -7.59 -16.41 4.63
C ASN A 265 -6.74 -15.52 3.73
N LEU A 266 -7.28 -15.12 2.58
CA LEU A 266 -6.56 -14.30 1.61
C LEU A 266 -6.11 -12.95 2.20
N SER A 267 -6.89 -12.36 3.12
CA SER A 267 -6.51 -11.11 3.78
C SER A 267 -5.25 -11.28 4.64
N HIS A 268 -5.08 -12.43 5.33
CA HIS A 268 -3.87 -12.70 6.10
C HIS A 268 -2.64 -12.86 5.20
N VAL A 269 -2.80 -13.52 4.05
CA VAL A 269 -1.69 -13.68 3.10
C VAL A 269 -1.30 -12.33 2.49
N VAL A 270 -2.28 -11.53 2.06
CA VAL A 270 -2.01 -10.20 1.51
C VAL A 270 -1.44 -9.26 2.57
N ALA A 271 -1.87 -9.39 3.83
CA ALA A 271 -1.26 -8.65 4.95
C ALA A 271 0.25 -8.94 5.06
N GLU A 272 0.66 -10.22 4.96
CA GLU A 272 2.08 -10.58 4.97
C GLU A 272 2.83 -10.01 3.76
N ILE A 273 2.25 -10.04 2.56
CA ILE A 273 2.86 -9.43 1.36
C ILE A 273 3.10 -7.93 1.55
N LEU A 274 2.16 -7.21 2.13
CA LEU A 274 2.32 -5.78 2.43
C LEU A 274 3.36 -5.55 3.54
N TYR A 275 3.41 -6.42 4.55
CA TYR A 275 4.40 -6.38 5.62
C TYR A 275 5.84 -6.55 5.09
N ILE A 276 6.10 -7.58 4.28
CA ILE A 276 7.44 -7.78 3.70
C ILE A 276 7.83 -6.65 2.74
N THR A 277 6.85 -6.04 2.07
CA THR A 277 7.07 -4.83 1.27
C THR A 277 7.47 -3.65 2.16
N ALA A 278 6.79 -3.47 3.30
CA ALA A 278 7.13 -2.45 4.28
C ALA A 278 8.56 -2.62 4.81
N ASN A 279 8.95 -3.85 5.17
CA ASN A 279 10.30 -4.15 5.65
C ASN A 279 11.37 -3.88 4.58
N ALA A 280 11.11 -4.25 3.33
CA ALA A 280 12.01 -3.99 2.21
C ALA A 280 12.18 -2.49 1.95
N LEU A 281 11.16 -1.68 2.15
CA LEU A 281 11.23 -0.21 2.06
C LEU A 281 11.98 0.39 3.27
N SER A 282 11.72 -0.13 4.47
CA SER A 282 12.42 0.29 5.69
C SER A 282 13.92 0.07 5.60
N SER A 283 14.35 -1.09 5.07
CA SER A 283 15.78 -1.40 4.87
C SER A 283 16.47 -0.45 3.85
N GLN A 284 15.70 0.26 3.04
CA GLN A 284 16.16 1.29 2.12
C GLN A 284 15.96 2.73 2.65
N ASN A 285 15.63 2.88 3.94
CA ASN A 285 15.33 4.16 4.61
C ASN A 285 14.13 4.93 4.01
N ILE A 286 13.19 4.22 3.36
CA ILE A 286 11.97 4.81 2.78
C ILE A 286 10.81 4.68 3.79
N TYR A 287 10.97 5.30 4.96
CA TYR A 287 10.11 5.09 6.13
C TYR A 287 8.65 5.48 5.92
N THR A 288 8.37 6.60 5.28
CA THR A 288 6.97 7.06 5.05
C THR A 288 6.16 6.03 4.26
N PHE A 289 6.74 5.43 3.21
CA PHE A 289 6.10 4.36 2.45
C PHE A 289 6.06 3.04 3.23
N SER A 290 7.12 2.73 3.98
CA SER A 290 7.15 1.56 4.86
C SER A 290 6.00 1.61 5.86
N ASN A 291 5.82 2.71 6.59
CA ASN A 291 4.75 2.89 7.55
C ASN A 291 3.36 2.81 6.90
N PHE A 292 3.21 3.35 5.70
CA PHE A 292 1.96 3.25 4.93
C PHE A 292 1.60 1.78 4.63
N TYR A 293 2.53 0.97 4.11
CA TYR A 293 2.29 -0.44 3.83
C TYR A 293 2.10 -1.27 5.09
N LEU A 294 2.83 -0.97 6.17
CA LEU A 294 2.68 -1.63 7.47
C LEU A 294 1.26 -1.43 8.03
N ASN A 295 0.73 -0.21 7.96
CA ASN A 295 -0.62 0.08 8.43
C ASN A 295 -1.70 -0.54 7.53
N LEU A 296 -1.48 -0.64 6.21
CA LEU A 296 -2.36 -1.41 5.31
C LEU A 296 -2.31 -2.92 5.61
N SER A 297 -1.15 -3.46 6.00
CA SER A 297 -1.03 -4.84 6.48
C SER A 297 -1.89 -5.07 7.73
N LYS A 298 -1.76 -4.21 8.74
CA LYS A 298 -2.59 -4.25 9.97
C LYS A 298 -4.08 -4.07 9.68
N TYR A 299 -4.44 -3.28 8.69
CA TYR A 299 -5.83 -3.14 8.25
C TYR A 299 -6.42 -4.46 7.76
N LEU A 300 -5.66 -5.26 7.01
CA LEU A 300 -6.11 -6.56 6.49
C LEU A 300 -6.13 -7.66 7.55
N ASN A 301 -5.17 -7.65 8.45
CA ASN A 301 -5.08 -8.59 9.57
C ASN A 301 -4.74 -7.83 10.85
N LYS A 302 -5.74 -7.65 11.72
CA LYS A 302 -5.59 -6.89 12.98
C LYS A 302 -4.68 -7.59 13.99
N ASP A 303 -4.68 -8.92 13.96
CA ASP A 303 -3.96 -9.79 14.89
C ASP A 303 -2.55 -10.10 14.38
N PHE A 304 -2.11 -9.35 13.38
CA PHE A 304 -0.81 -9.52 12.75
C PHE A 304 0.30 -9.06 13.69
N ASN A 305 1.02 -10.03 14.27
CA ASN A 305 2.20 -9.77 15.09
C ASN A 305 3.36 -9.33 14.19
N SER A 306 3.66 -8.05 14.24
CA SER A 306 4.74 -7.43 13.47
C SER A 306 6.02 -7.31 14.28
#